data_c789a90133f8d0b1eef6566ac2e1d92f
#
_entry.id   c789a90133f8d0b1eef6566ac2e1d92f
#
_cell.length_a   1.000
_cell.length_b   1.000
_cell.length_c   1.000
_cell.angle_alpha   90.00
_cell.angle_beta   90.00
_cell.angle_gamma   90.00
#
_symmetry.space_group_name_H-M   'P 1'
#
loop_
_entity.id
_entity.type
_entity.pdbx_description
1 polymer ?
#
loop_
_entity_poly.entity_id
_entity_poly.type
_entity_poly.pdbx_seq_one_letter_code
_entity_poly.pdbx_strand_id
1 'polypeptide(L)'
;GTLRSAPGQIVPQGALATEVIAPAETITAKPERMSHQTAASLGVAAETACGAFRRLRLAADDVIVIIAAAGGVGSLASQLALAMGATVVGIAGRGNADYLRSLGAIPVVYGQDLATRIAQASPEPVTKLLDCYGKGYARLGADLRIPRSGRGTLVPSPGALAHGARFTGARHALPGDLERVAQLVASGRITIHVANEYPMTLEGVRAAYTELAAGHTRGKIVVTADTAR
;
A
#
# COMPACT_ATOMS: atom_id res chain seq x y z
N GLY A 1 0.25 -5.75 -12.36
CA GLY A 1 -1.18 -5.81 -12.09
C GLY A 1 -1.59 -7.18 -11.58
N THR A 2 -2.47 -7.23 -10.62
CA THR A 2 -3.12 -8.49 -10.22
C THR A 2 -4.33 -8.65 -11.09
N LEU A 3 -4.27 -9.62 -12.00
CA LEU A 3 -5.48 -10.07 -12.67
C LEU A 3 -6.28 -10.88 -11.65
N ARG A 4 -7.51 -10.48 -11.38
CA ARG A 4 -8.44 -11.34 -10.66
C ARG A 4 -8.77 -12.50 -11.60
N SER A 5 -8.36 -13.71 -11.24
CA SER A 5 -8.85 -14.90 -11.92
C SER A 5 -10.37 -14.96 -11.75
N ALA A 6 -11.09 -15.13 -12.86
CA ALA A 6 -12.52 -15.41 -12.81
C ALA A 6 -12.78 -16.71 -12.01
N PRO A 7 -13.91 -16.80 -11.30
CA PRO A 7 -14.28 -18.03 -10.61
C PRO A 7 -14.22 -19.24 -11.56
N GLY A 8 -13.40 -20.22 -11.26
CA GLY A 8 -13.25 -21.44 -12.07
C GLY A 8 -11.98 -21.53 -12.93
N GLN A 9 -11.13 -20.49 -12.99
CA GLN A 9 -9.83 -20.62 -13.66
C GLN A 9 -8.76 -21.23 -12.74
N ILE A 10 -8.15 -22.31 -13.20
CA ILE A 10 -7.17 -23.13 -12.44
C ILE A 10 -5.74 -22.56 -12.52
N VAL A 11 -5.46 -21.60 -13.40
CA VAL A 11 -4.12 -21.03 -13.59
C VAL A 11 -4.14 -19.54 -13.22
N PRO A 12 -3.46 -19.12 -12.14
CA PRO A 12 -3.30 -17.72 -11.85
C PRO A 12 -2.43 -17.09 -12.94
N GLN A 13 -3.02 -16.27 -13.80
CA GLN A 13 -2.27 -15.48 -14.76
C GLN A 13 -1.64 -14.29 -14.04
N GLY A 14 -0.31 -14.20 -14.08
CA GLY A 14 0.44 -13.03 -13.63
C GLY A 14 0.50 -11.96 -14.74
N ALA A 15 0.77 -10.72 -14.35
CA ALA A 15 0.98 -9.62 -15.29
C ALA A 15 2.45 -9.48 -15.75
N LEU A 16 3.33 -10.38 -15.34
CA LEU A 16 4.71 -10.46 -15.82
C LEU A 16 4.74 -11.27 -17.12
N ALA A 17 4.22 -10.69 -18.18
CA ALA A 17 4.05 -11.32 -19.48
C ALA A 17 4.02 -10.24 -20.58
N THR A 18 4.37 -10.62 -21.82
CA THR A 18 4.27 -9.75 -23.00
C THR A 18 2.83 -9.50 -23.41
N GLU A 19 1.97 -10.50 -23.19
CA GLU A 19 0.53 -10.45 -23.47
C GLU A 19 -0.26 -11.00 -22.29
N VAL A 20 -1.40 -10.40 -22.03
CA VAL A 20 -2.27 -10.79 -20.92
C VAL A 20 -3.72 -10.79 -21.39
N ILE A 21 -4.46 -11.85 -21.11
CA ILE A 21 -5.90 -11.91 -21.31
C ILE A 21 -6.58 -11.52 -20.00
N ALA A 22 -7.44 -10.52 -20.05
CA ALA A 22 -8.20 -10.06 -18.90
C ALA A 22 -9.66 -9.81 -19.26
N PRO A 23 -10.63 -10.04 -18.35
CA PRO A 23 -12.00 -9.63 -18.55
C PRO A 23 -12.09 -8.11 -18.75
N ALA A 24 -12.87 -7.65 -19.74
CA ALA A 24 -12.95 -6.23 -20.11
C ALA A 24 -13.36 -5.33 -18.91
N GLU A 25 -14.22 -5.83 -18.05
CA GLU A 25 -14.70 -5.13 -16.85
C GLU A 25 -13.63 -4.94 -15.76
N THR A 26 -12.49 -5.62 -15.89
CA THR A 26 -11.34 -5.47 -14.96
C THR A 26 -10.30 -4.50 -15.48
N ILE A 27 -10.51 -3.96 -16.68
CA ILE A 27 -9.58 -3.03 -17.33
C ILE A 27 -10.05 -1.60 -17.07
N THR A 28 -9.13 -0.76 -16.62
CA THR A 28 -9.37 0.68 -16.45
C THR A 28 -8.46 1.46 -17.40
N ALA A 29 -9.01 2.46 -18.07
CA ALA A 29 -8.23 3.33 -18.94
C ALA A 29 -7.16 4.08 -18.13
N LYS A 30 -5.93 4.03 -18.61
CA LYS A 30 -4.82 4.83 -18.07
C LYS A 30 -5.03 6.30 -18.48
N PRO A 31 -5.02 7.26 -17.52
CA PRO A 31 -4.98 8.68 -17.87
C PRO A 31 -3.82 9.01 -18.82
N GLU A 32 -4.06 9.83 -19.84
CA GLU A 32 -3.07 10.13 -20.89
C GLU A 32 -1.74 10.64 -20.34
N ARG A 33 -1.79 11.54 -19.33
CA ARG A 33 -0.61 12.14 -18.72
C ARG A 33 0.17 11.21 -17.78
N MET A 34 -0.32 10.02 -17.53
CA MET A 34 0.33 9.04 -16.63
C MET A 34 1.28 8.16 -17.43
N SER A 35 2.51 7.97 -16.94
CA SER A 35 3.45 7.01 -17.53
C SER A 35 2.95 5.56 -17.32
N HIS A 36 3.40 4.63 -18.17
CA HIS A 36 3.08 3.22 -18.02
C HIS A 36 3.66 2.65 -16.72
N GLN A 37 4.86 3.10 -16.29
CA GLN A 37 5.49 2.70 -15.04
C GLN A 37 4.65 3.09 -13.83
N THR A 38 4.17 4.33 -13.80
CA THR A 38 3.27 4.80 -12.74
C THR A 38 1.96 4.02 -12.75
N ALA A 39 1.34 3.82 -13.91
CA ALA A 39 0.10 3.06 -14.03
C ALA A 39 0.26 1.60 -13.57
N ALA A 40 1.33 0.92 -13.98
CA ALA A 40 1.65 -0.45 -13.56
C ALA A 40 1.81 -0.56 -12.04
N SER A 41 2.23 0.52 -11.39
CA SER A 41 2.46 0.57 -9.93
C SER A 41 1.17 0.73 -9.12
N LEU A 42 0.05 1.12 -9.74
CA LEU A 42 -1.19 1.52 -9.04
C LEU A 42 -2.07 0.34 -8.63
N GLY A 43 -2.39 -0.56 -9.54
CA GLY A 43 -3.51 -1.51 -9.40
C GLY A 43 -3.67 -2.11 -8.01
N VAL A 44 -2.71 -2.96 -7.60
CA VAL A 44 -2.74 -3.61 -6.27
C VAL A 44 -2.75 -2.59 -5.12
N ALA A 45 -1.93 -1.54 -5.23
CA ALA A 45 -1.79 -0.59 -4.12
C ALA A 45 -3.07 0.24 -3.93
N ALA A 46 -3.68 0.71 -5.01
CA ALA A 46 -4.90 1.51 -4.98
C ALA A 46 -6.08 0.72 -4.41
N GLU A 47 -6.37 -0.45 -4.98
CA GLU A 47 -7.45 -1.31 -4.51
C GLU A 47 -7.24 -1.74 -3.05
N THR A 48 -5.98 -2.06 -2.68
CA THR A 48 -5.65 -2.48 -1.33
C THR A 48 -5.88 -1.35 -0.32
N ALA A 49 -5.43 -0.14 -0.61
CA ALA A 49 -5.61 1.01 0.28
C ALA A 49 -7.09 1.41 0.40
N CYS A 50 -7.80 1.52 -0.72
CA CYS A 50 -9.23 1.86 -0.73
C CYS A 50 -10.07 0.83 0.03
N GLY A 51 -9.85 -0.45 -0.23
CA GLY A 51 -10.55 -1.53 0.46
C GLY A 51 -10.22 -1.60 1.95
N ALA A 52 -8.94 -1.34 2.33
CA ALA A 52 -8.54 -1.28 3.73
C ALA A 52 -9.26 -0.15 4.47
N PHE A 53 -9.28 1.05 3.91
CA PHE A 53 -9.92 2.21 4.53
C PHE A 53 -11.43 2.05 4.65
N ARG A 54 -12.08 1.49 3.64
CA ARG A 54 -13.50 1.14 3.72
C ARG A 54 -13.77 0.14 4.84
N ARG A 55 -12.94 -0.89 4.97
CA ARG A 55 -13.08 -1.90 6.03
C ARG A 55 -12.83 -1.33 7.42
N LEU A 56 -11.91 -0.40 7.56
CA LEU A 56 -11.59 0.32 8.79
C LEU A 56 -12.57 1.45 9.08
N ARG A 57 -13.41 1.85 8.12
CA ARG A 57 -14.28 3.04 8.18
C ARG A 57 -13.45 4.29 8.52
N LEU A 58 -12.35 4.50 7.76
CA LEU A 58 -11.50 5.67 7.96
C LEU A 58 -12.29 6.95 7.66
N ALA A 59 -12.20 7.90 8.57
CA ALA A 59 -12.85 9.21 8.50
C ALA A 59 -11.80 10.34 8.64
N ALA A 60 -12.20 11.57 8.36
CA ALA A 60 -11.31 12.73 8.36
C ALA A 60 -10.75 13.10 9.75
N ASP A 61 -11.47 12.77 10.81
CA ASP A 61 -11.09 12.99 12.21
C ASP A 61 -10.26 11.84 12.82
N ASP A 62 -10.00 10.79 12.05
CA ASP A 62 -9.18 9.67 12.51
C ASP A 62 -7.68 10.00 12.51
N VAL A 63 -6.98 9.43 13.48
CA VAL A 63 -5.52 9.28 13.44
C VAL A 63 -5.19 7.84 13.11
N ILE A 64 -4.56 7.62 11.96
CA ILE A 64 -4.17 6.28 11.50
C ILE A 64 -2.67 6.06 11.59
N VAL A 65 -2.27 4.95 12.23
CA VAL A 65 -0.90 4.42 12.15
C VAL A 65 -0.80 3.49 10.94
N ILE A 66 0.18 3.73 10.08
CA ILE A 66 0.46 2.88 8.92
C ILE A 66 1.85 2.26 9.07
N ILE A 67 1.90 0.93 9.20
CA ILE A 67 3.16 0.18 9.27
C ILE A 67 3.70 -0.05 7.85
N ALA A 68 5.01 0.08 7.66
CA ALA A 68 5.70 0.10 6.36
C ALA A 68 5.18 1.23 5.46
N ALA A 69 5.00 2.42 6.03
CA ALA A 69 4.42 3.59 5.38
C ALA A 69 5.23 4.10 4.17
N ALA A 70 6.51 3.76 4.03
CA ALA A 70 7.33 4.10 2.87
C ALA A 70 7.28 3.05 1.75
N GLY A 71 6.67 1.89 1.98
CA GLY A 71 6.57 0.81 0.99
C GLY A 71 5.50 1.06 -0.07
N GLY A 72 5.40 0.16 -1.05
CA GLY A 72 4.57 0.35 -2.24
C GLY A 72 3.06 0.44 -2.01
N VAL A 73 2.52 -0.11 -0.90
CA VAL A 73 1.12 0.10 -0.50
C VAL A 73 1.04 1.19 0.56
N GLY A 74 1.95 1.17 1.54
CA GLY A 74 1.93 2.10 2.68
C GLY A 74 2.06 3.56 2.27
N SER A 75 2.92 3.88 1.28
CA SER A 75 3.10 5.25 0.80
C SER A 75 1.86 5.80 0.07
N LEU A 76 1.20 4.96 -0.72
CA LEU A 76 -0.06 5.34 -1.35
C LEU A 76 -1.18 5.46 -0.31
N ALA A 77 -1.27 4.50 0.61
CA ALA A 77 -2.25 4.55 1.70
C ALA A 77 -2.07 5.82 2.55
N SER A 78 -0.83 6.19 2.88
CA SER A 78 -0.57 7.43 3.64
C SER A 78 -1.11 8.67 2.93
N GLN A 79 -0.83 8.81 1.64
CA GLN A 79 -1.31 9.96 0.87
C GLN A 79 -2.85 9.94 0.69
N LEU A 80 -3.46 8.77 0.48
CA LEU A 80 -4.91 8.67 0.39
C LEU A 80 -5.59 9.02 1.71
N ALA A 81 -5.05 8.57 2.86
CA ALA A 81 -5.58 8.93 4.18
C ALA A 81 -5.50 10.44 4.43
N LEU A 82 -4.35 11.06 4.11
CA LEU A 82 -4.17 12.51 4.17
C LEU A 82 -5.16 13.26 3.26
N ALA A 83 -5.37 12.76 2.04
CA ALA A 83 -6.34 13.35 1.11
C ALA A 83 -7.79 13.21 1.58
N MET A 84 -8.07 12.26 2.48
CA MET A 84 -9.37 12.12 3.16
C MET A 84 -9.50 13.01 4.40
N GLY A 85 -8.43 13.71 4.80
CA GLY A 85 -8.40 14.59 5.98
C GLY A 85 -7.89 13.92 7.26
N ALA A 86 -7.56 12.64 7.23
CA ALA A 86 -7.05 11.92 8.40
C ALA A 86 -5.61 12.32 8.72
N THR A 87 -5.23 12.27 9.99
CA THR A 87 -3.83 12.37 10.42
C THR A 87 -3.13 11.03 10.25
N VAL A 88 -1.92 11.04 9.66
CA VAL A 88 -1.14 9.82 9.42
C VAL A 88 0.13 9.80 10.23
N VAL A 89 0.30 8.77 11.06
CA VAL A 89 1.58 8.42 11.70
C VAL A 89 2.19 7.25 10.92
N GLY A 90 3.24 7.55 10.16
CA GLY A 90 3.89 6.58 9.28
C GLY A 90 5.09 5.88 9.93
N ILE A 91 5.04 4.56 10.02
CA ILE A 91 6.13 3.76 10.57
C ILE A 91 7.02 3.24 9.45
N ALA A 92 8.31 3.61 9.49
CA ALA A 92 9.30 3.19 8.51
C ALA A 92 10.71 3.15 9.10
N GLY A 93 11.70 2.69 8.32
CA GLY A 93 13.10 2.80 8.66
C GLY A 93 13.58 4.27 8.68
N ARG A 94 14.63 4.55 9.46
CA ARG A 94 15.17 5.92 9.69
C ARG A 94 15.39 6.70 8.38
N GLY A 95 15.94 6.08 7.33
CA GLY A 95 16.20 6.71 6.04
C GLY A 95 14.95 7.14 5.26
N ASN A 96 13.75 6.84 5.75
CA ASN A 96 12.49 7.23 5.12
C ASN A 96 11.76 8.36 5.86
N ALA A 97 12.34 8.93 6.92
CA ALA A 97 11.67 9.95 7.72
C ALA A 97 11.32 11.21 6.90
N ASP A 98 12.30 11.72 6.14
CA ASP A 98 12.08 12.93 5.33
C ASP A 98 11.11 12.66 4.17
N TYR A 99 11.17 11.47 3.57
CA TYR A 99 10.17 11.08 2.58
C TYR A 99 8.74 11.07 3.17
N LEU A 100 8.55 10.50 4.36
CA LEU A 100 7.23 10.50 4.99
C LEU A 100 6.75 11.93 5.32
N ARG A 101 7.65 12.81 5.79
CA ARG A 101 7.34 14.22 6.00
C ARG A 101 6.95 14.92 4.70
N SER A 102 7.65 14.66 3.60
CA SER A 102 7.30 15.24 2.30
C SER A 102 5.93 14.80 1.78
N LEU A 103 5.43 13.65 2.23
CA LEU A 103 4.06 13.20 1.97
C LEU A 103 3.02 13.86 2.89
N GLY A 104 3.45 14.55 3.96
CA GLY A 104 2.57 15.11 5.00
C GLY A 104 2.32 14.18 6.20
N ALA A 105 2.97 13.02 6.26
CA ALA A 105 2.84 12.08 7.37
C ALA A 105 3.84 12.38 8.50
N ILE A 106 3.48 12.04 9.73
CA ILE A 106 4.34 12.11 10.92
C ILE A 106 5.19 10.84 10.97
N PRO A 107 6.50 10.91 10.75
CA PRO A 107 7.34 9.72 10.73
C PRO A 107 7.69 9.25 12.15
N VAL A 108 7.55 7.95 12.39
CA VAL A 108 8.10 7.27 13.57
C VAL A 108 8.93 6.08 13.08
N VAL A 109 10.16 5.97 13.61
CA VAL A 109 11.10 4.92 13.19
C VAL A 109 10.78 3.63 13.94
N TYR A 110 10.93 2.47 13.30
CA TYR A 110 10.87 1.17 13.98
C TYR A 110 11.80 1.10 15.19
N GLY A 111 11.50 0.27 16.16
CA GLY A 111 12.38 0.02 17.31
C GLY A 111 11.62 -0.19 18.61
N GLN A 112 12.37 -0.17 19.72
CA GLN A 112 11.82 -0.33 21.07
C GLN A 112 10.84 0.78 21.42
N ASP A 113 9.93 0.51 22.35
CA ASP A 113 8.93 1.44 22.87
C ASP A 113 8.09 2.13 21.78
N LEU A 114 7.84 1.40 20.67
CA LEU A 114 7.19 1.94 19.48
C LEU A 114 5.81 2.55 19.82
N ALA A 115 5.00 1.89 20.65
CA ALA A 115 3.70 2.39 21.06
C ALA A 115 3.80 3.74 21.78
N THR A 116 4.75 3.87 22.73
CA THR A 116 5.00 5.11 23.47
C THR A 116 5.44 6.23 22.53
N ARG A 117 6.35 5.94 21.60
CA ARG A 117 6.84 6.95 20.64
C ARG A 117 5.78 7.38 19.65
N ILE A 118 4.89 6.48 19.25
CA ILE A 118 3.73 6.82 18.43
C ILE A 118 2.80 7.75 19.20
N ALA A 119 2.46 7.40 20.46
CA ALA A 119 1.60 8.22 21.30
C ALA A 119 2.16 9.63 21.55
N GLN A 120 3.49 9.75 21.70
CA GLN A 120 4.17 11.04 21.85
C GLN A 120 4.22 11.87 20.56
N ALA A 121 4.33 11.21 19.40
CA ALA A 121 4.40 11.88 18.11
C ALA A 121 3.02 12.27 17.56
N SER A 122 1.97 11.57 18.00
CA SER A 122 0.61 11.79 17.53
C SER A 122 -0.01 13.01 18.21
N PRO A 123 -0.63 13.95 17.45
CA PRO A 123 -1.28 15.11 18.04
C PRO A 123 -2.56 14.74 18.82
N GLU A 124 -3.21 13.66 18.46
CA GLU A 124 -4.45 13.15 19.04
C GLU A 124 -4.36 11.63 19.25
N PRO A 125 -5.24 11.02 20.05
CA PRO A 125 -5.25 9.58 20.26
C PRO A 125 -5.39 8.80 18.95
N VAL A 126 -4.57 7.78 18.77
CA VAL A 126 -4.61 6.93 17.58
C VAL A 126 -5.90 6.09 17.57
N THR A 127 -6.66 6.16 16.48
CA THR A 127 -7.96 5.48 16.33
C THR A 127 -7.91 4.29 15.38
N LYS A 128 -6.95 4.28 14.45
CA LYS A 128 -6.81 3.25 13.42
C LYS A 128 -5.37 2.75 13.30
N LEU A 129 -5.25 1.51 12.88
CA LEU A 129 -3.98 0.87 12.51
C LEU A 129 -4.16 0.12 11.20
N LEU A 130 -3.28 0.35 10.24
CA LEU A 130 -3.12 -0.46 9.03
C LEU A 130 -1.72 -1.07 9.01
N ASP A 131 -1.65 -2.38 9.20
CA ASP A 131 -0.40 -3.12 9.10
C ASP A 131 -0.19 -3.62 7.67
N CYS A 132 0.76 -2.98 6.95
CA CYS A 132 1.16 -3.35 5.59
C CYS A 132 2.39 -4.29 5.57
N TYR A 133 2.91 -4.70 6.74
CA TYR A 133 4.16 -5.47 6.83
C TYR A 133 3.98 -6.87 7.42
N GLY A 134 3.14 -7.02 8.42
CA GLY A 134 3.01 -8.24 9.22
C GLY A 134 4.07 -8.32 10.33
N LYS A 135 4.67 -9.49 10.52
CA LYS A 135 5.79 -9.76 11.45
C LYS A 135 5.55 -9.25 12.89
N GLY A 136 4.34 -9.42 13.41
CA GLY A 136 4.02 -9.17 14.83
C GLY A 136 3.52 -7.77 15.17
N TYR A 137 3.45 -6.84 14.25
CA TYR A 137 2.97 -5.47 14.52
C TYR A 137 1.47 -5.37 14.84
N ALA A 138 0.70 -6.43 14.63
CA ALA A 138 -0.72 -6.45 14.99
C ALA A 138 -0.98 -6.21 16.49
N ARG A 139 -0.03 -6.60 17.37
CA ARG A 139 -0.09 -6.33 18.82
C ARG A 139 -0.11 -4.83 19.12
N LEU A 140 0.60 -4.04 18.33
CA LEU A 140 0.68 -2.58 18.48
C LEU A 140 -0.71 -1.92 18.58
N GLY A 141 -1.70 -2.44 17.87
CA GLY A 141 -3.07 -1.96 17.99
C GLY A 141 -3.69 -2.16 19.36
N ALA A 142 -3.27 -3.19 20.11
CA ALA A 142 -3.69 -3.39 21.50
C ALA A 142 -2.92 -2.47 22.45
N ASP A 143 -1.62 -2.34 22.25
CA ASP A 143 -0.74 -1.50 23.06
C ASP A 143 -1.16 -0.01 22.97
N LEU A 144 -1.60 0.44 21.79
CA LEU A 144 -2.19 1.77 21.54
C LEU A 144 -3.67 1.89 21.92
N ARG A 145 -4.28 0.84 22.48
CA ARG A 145 -5.70 0.81 22.88
C ARG A 145 -6.67 1.09 21.73
N ILE A 146 -6.25 0.87 20.49
CA ILE A 146 -7.13 1.01 19.33
C ILE A 146 -8.24 -0.06 19.41
N PRO A 147 -9.52 0.26 19.21
CA PRO A 147 -10.59 -0.74 19.21
C PRO A 147 -10.37 -1.77 18.10
N ARG A 148 -10.83 -3.02 18.29
CA ARG A 148 -10.66 -4.09 17.28
C ARG A 148 -11.21 -3.72 15.90
N SER A 149 -12.24 -2.89 15.85
CA SER A 149 -12.82 -2.39 14.59
C SER A 149 -11.86 -1.47 13.81
N GLY A 150 -10.92 -0.83 14.50
CA GLY A 150 -9.91 0.07 13.94
C GLY A 150 -8.59 -0.62 13.57
N ARG A 151 -8.44 -1.95 13.78
CA ARG A 151 -7.19 -2.68 13.50
C ARG A 151 -7.31 -3.46 12.20
N GLY A 152 -6.49 -3.13 11.21
CA GLY A 152 -6.41 -3.81 9.92
C GLY A 152 -5.01 -4.36 9.63
N THR A 153 -4.93 -5.48 8.94
CA THR A 153 -3.69 -6.04 8.41
C THR A 153 -3.88 -6.50 6.98
N LEU A 154 -2.86 -6.30 6.15
CA LEU A 154 -2.77 -6.84 4.80
C LEU A 154 -2.11 -8.21 4.77
N VAL A 155 -1.48 -8.60 5.88
CA VAL A 155 -0.73 -9.87 6.03
C VAL A 155 -1.39 -10.69 7.15
N PRO A 156 -2.38 -11.53 6.81
CA PRO A 156 -3.08 -12.31 7.81
C PRO A 156 -2.15 -13.37 8.40
N SER A 157 -2.18 -13.47 9.72
CA SER A 157 -1.48 -14.51 10.46
C SER A 157 -2.30 -14.87 11.71
N PRO A 158 -2.12 -16.08 12.28
CA PRO A 158 -2.79 -16.45 13.53
C PRO A 158 -2.55 -15.42 14.64
N GLY A 159 -1.33 -14.91 14.77
CA GLY A 159 -0.99 -13.87 15.74
C GLY A 159 -1.71 -12.55 15.48
N ALA A 160 -1.83 -12.11 14.22
CA ALA A 160 -2.57 -10.90 13.88
C ALA A 160 -4.05 -11.01 14.26
N LEU A 161 -4.67 -12.16 13.95
CA LEU A 161 -6.08 -12.42 14.30
C LEU A 161 -6.30 -12.50 15.81
N ALA A 162 -5.39 -13.15 16.55
CA ALA A 162 -5.43 -13.23 18.01
C ALA A 162 -5.40 -11.84 18.67
N HIS A 163 -4.62 -10.91 18.11
CA HIS A 163 -4.56 -9.52 18.55
C HIS A 163 -5.71 -8.66 17.99
N GLY A 164 -6.69 -9.26 17.34
CA GLY A 164 -7.92 -8.61 16.87
C GLY A 164 -7.74 -7.78 15.60
N ALA A 165 -6.63 -7.94 14.88
CA ALA A 165 -6.50 -7.34 13.56
C ALA A 165 -7.41 -8.05 12.56
N ARG A 166 -8.05 -7.28 11.67
CA ARG A 166 -8.92 -7.80 10.63
C ARG A 166 -8.16 -7.87 9.32
N PHE A 167 -8.23 -9.01 8.64
CA PHE A 167 -7.72 -9.08 7.28
C PHE A 167 -8.52 -8.14 6.38
N THR A 168 -7.81 -7.26 5.68
CA THR A 168 -8.37 -6.20 4.85
C THR A 168 -7.61 -6.06 3.53
N GLY A 169 -7.91 -5.06 2.74
CA GLY A 169 -7.24 -4.77 1.48
C GLY A 169 -8.16 -4.94 0.27
N ALA A 170 -7.59 -5.30 -0.88
CA ALA A 170 -8.25 -5.31 -2.20
C ALA A 170 -9.58 -6.09 -2.25
N ARG A 171 -9.76 -7.11 -1.40
CA ARG A 171 -11.04 -7.84 -1.28
C ARG A 171 -12.24 -6.96 -0.91
N HIS A 172 -12.01 -5.77 -0.40
CA HIS A 172 -13.02 -4.79 -0.02
C HIS A 172 -13.01 -3.57 -0.95
N ALA A 173 -12.24 -3.62 -2.03
CA ALA A 173 -12.28 -2.61 -3.08
C ALA A 173 -13.61 -2.65 -3.83
N LEU A 174 -14.03 -1.52 -4.36
CA LEU A 174 -15.22 -1.39 -5.19
C LEU A 174 -14.81 -1.02 -6.63
N PRO A 175 -15.67 -1.32 -7.62
CA PRO A 175 -15.49 -0.79 -8.96
C PRO A 175 -15.31 0.74 -8.93
N GLY A 176 -14.39 1.26 -9.74
CA GLY A 176 -14.05 2.69 -9.78
C GLY A 176 -13.00 3.16 -8.77
N ASP A 177 -12.63 2.35 -7.77
CA ASP A 177 -11.57 2.75 -6.82
C ASP A 177 -10.23 3.01 -7.52
N LEU A 178 -9.82 2.11 -8.43
CA LEU A 178 -8.58 2.27 -9.20
C LEU A 178 -8.63 3.52 -10.08
N GLU A 179 -9.73 3.75 -10.79
CA GLU A 179 -9.90 4.92 -11.65
C GLU A 179 -9.80 6.22 -10.84
N ARG A 180 -10.50 6.30 -9.70
CA ARG A 180 -10.44 7.47 -8.82
C ARG A 180 -9.02 7.76 -8.34
N VAL A 181 -8.26 6.73 -7.93
CA VAL A 181 -6.87 6.90 -7.50
C VAL A 181 -5.98 7.30 -8.67
N ALA A 182 -6.20 6.73 -9.86
CA ALA A 182 -5.46 7.11 -11.06
C ALA A 182 -5.68 8.59 -11.41
N GLN A 183 -6.88 9.14 -11.25
CA GLN A 183 -7.15 10.57 -11.45
C GLN A 183 -6.44 11.44 -10.39
N LEU A 184 -6.37 11.01 -9.13
CA LEU A 184 -5.62 11.72 -8.10
C LEU A 184 -4.11 11.78 -8.42
N VAL A 185 -3.56 10.70 -8.98
CA VAL A 185 -2.16 10.67 -9.43
C VAL A 185 -1.98 11.52 -10.67
N ALA A 186 -2.84 11.42 -11.67
CA ALA A 186 -2.76 12.19 -12.91
C ALA A 186 -2.87 13.70 -12.67
N SER A 187 -3.61 14.13 -11.65
CA SER A 187 -3.71 15.53 -11.21
C SER A 187 -2.59 16.00 -10.29
N GLY A 188 -1.61 15.14 -9.97
CA GLY A 188 -0.49 15.46 -9.07
C GLY A 188 -0.85 15.56 -7.58
N ARG A 189 -2.08 15.24 -7.19
CA ARG A 189 -2.50 15.25 -5.77
C ARG A 189 -1.90 14.10 -4.97
N ILE A 190 -1.55 13.02 -5.64
CA ILE A 190 -0.85 11.85 -5.09
C ILE A 190 0.31 11.52 -6.00
N THR A 191 1.43 11.13 -5.43
CA THR A 191 2.61 10.74 -6.18
C THR A 191 2.95 9.26 -5.95
N ILE A 192 3.41 8.59 -7.00
CA ILE A 192 3.91 7.22 -6.90
C ILE A 192 5.43 7.26 -7.03
N HIS A 193 6.11 6.77 -6.00
CA HIS A 193 7.55 6.60 -6.06
C HIS A 193 7.88 5.24 -6.68
N VAL A 194 8.50 5.27 -7.87
CA VAL A 194 9.12 4.10 -8.50
C VAL A 194 10.58 4.08 -8.08
N ALA A 195 10.96 3.10 -7.28
CA ALA A 195 12.31 2.98 -6.74
C ALA A 195 13.31 2.61 -7.84
N ASN A 196 12.98 1.57 -8.59
CA ASN A 196 13.80 1.07 -9.68
C ASN A 196 12.95 0.47 -10.80
N GLU A 197 13.51 0.50 -12.01
CA GLU A 197 12.96 -0.15 -13.18
C GLU A 197 13.94 -1.23 -13.67
N TYR A 198 13.41 -2.39 -14.01
CA TYR A 198 14.17 -3.53 -14.51
C TYR A 198 13.63 -3.97 -15.87
N PRO A 199 14.48 -4.43 -16.79
CA PRO A 199 14.02 -4.97 -18.07
C PRO A 199 13.28 -6.31 -17.86
N MET A 200 12.33 -6.63 -18.72
CA MET A 200 11.60 -7.90 -18.69
C MET A 200 12.46 -9.03 -19.33
N THR A 201 13.63 -9.24 -18.77
CA THR A 201 14.54 -10.36 -19.04
C THR A 201 14.62 -11.25 -17.80
N LEU A 202 15.10 -12.47 -17.96
CA LEU A 202 15.29 -13.37 -16.82
C LEU A 202 16.17 -12.74 -15.71
N GLU A 203 17.25 -12.06 -16.11
CA GLU A 203 18.17 -11.38 -15.19
C GLU A 203 17.52 -10.18 -14.52
N GLY A 204 16.82 -9.33 -15.27
CA GLY A 204 16.12 -8.15 -14.75
C GLY A 204 15.02 -8.54 -13.78
N VAL A 205 14.22 -9.55 -14.10
CA VAL A 205 13.19 -10.07 -13.20
C VAL A 205 13.81 -10.63 -11.91
N ARG A 206 14.88 -11.42 -12.00
CA ARG A 206 15.60 -11.92 -10.82
C ARG A 206 16.15 -10.80 -9.95
N ALA A 207 16.76 -9.76 -10.56
CA ALA A 207 17.27 -8.60 -9.85
C ALA A 207 16.15 -7.85 -9.13
N ALA A 208 15.01 -7.61 -9.78
CA ALA A 208 13.83 -6.99 -9.20
C ALA A 208 13.31 -7.75 -7.97
N TYR A 209 13.21 -9.07 -8.05
CA TYR A 209 12.78 -9.91 -6.93
C TYR A 209 13.82 -9.97 -5.81
N THR A 210 15.11 -9.93 -6.12
CA THR A 210 16.19 -9.88 -5.13
C THR A 210 16.12 -8.59 -4.33
N GLU A 211 15.95 -7.45 -5.00
CA GLU A 211 15.76 -6.16 -4.33
C GLU A 211 14.49 -6.16 -3.46
N LEU A 212 13.38 -6.67 -3.99
CA LEU A 212 12.13 -6.76 -3.24
C LEU A 212 12.28 -7.62 -1.98
N ALA A 213 12.99 -8.74 -2.09
CA ALA A 213 13.23 -9.66 -0.97
C ALA A 213 14.10 -9.05 0.13
N ALA A 214 14.99 -8.11 -0.20
CA ALA A 214 15.78 -7.37 0.79
C ALA A 214 14.91 -6.49 1.72
N GLY A 215 13.68 -6.16 1.31
CA GLY A 215 12.66 -5.55 2.19
C GLY A 215 12.88 -4.08 2.54
N HIS A 216 13.77 -3.38 1.85
CA HIS A 216 14.11 -1.97 2.11
C HIS A 216 13.64 -1.02 1.00
N THR A 217 12.90 -1.52 0.02
CA THR A 217 12.44 -0.74 -1.12
C THR A 217 11.47 0.36 -0.69
N ARG A 218 11.78 1.59 -1.05
CA ARG A 218 10.84 2.71 -0.97
C ARG A 218 9.94 2.69 -2.20
N GLY A 219 8.62 2.68 -2.02
CA GLY A 219 7.68 2.69 -3.14
C GLY A 219 7.63 1.38 -3.92
N LYS A 220 7.70 1.45 -5.23
CA LYS A 220 7.45 0.36 -6.16
C LYS A 220 8.67 0.03 -7.02
N ILE A 221 8.79 -1.24 -7.37
CA ILE A 221 9.69 -1.73 -8.41
C ILE A 221 8.83 -2.04 -9.64
N VAL A 222 9.30 -1.67 -10.81
CA VAL A 222 8.62 -1.91 -12.09
C VAL A 222 9.51 -2.77 -12.99
N VAL A 223 8.89 -3.70 -13.68
CA VAL A 223 9.53 -4.46 -14.77
C VAL A 223 8.91 -3.99 -16.07
N THR A 224 9.75 -3.53 -17.01
CA THR A 224 9.33 -2.97 -18.29
C THR A 224 9.68 -3.92 -19.42
N ALA A 225 8.70 -4.23 -20.27
CA ALA A 225 8.98 -4.85 -21.56
C ALA A 225 9.63 -3.82 -22.48
N ASP A 226 10.66 -4.22 -23.20
CA ASP A 226 11.23 -3.40 -24.26
C ASP A 226 10.17 -3.25 -25.36
N THR A 227 9.65 -2.04 -25.55
CA THR A 227 8.68 -1.71 -26.61
C THR A 227 9.38 -1.35 -27.92
N ALA A 228 10.64 -1.75 -28.10
CA ALA A 228 11.33 -1.63 -29.37
C ALA A 228 10.78 -2.65 -30.38
N ARG A 229 9.60 -2.34 -30.94
CA ARG A 229 9.15 -2.80 -32.25
C ARG A 229 8.36 -1.71 -32.94
#